data_ebf067176f4318005d8964dafe7d9c4e
#
_entry.id   ebf067176f4318005d8964dafe7d9c4e
#
_cell.length_a   1.000
_cell.length_b   1.000
_cell.length_c   1.000
_cell.angle_alpha   90.00
_cell.angle_beta   90.00
_cell.angle_gamma   90.00
#
_symmetry.space_group_name_H-M   'P 1'
#
loop_
_entity.id
_entity.type
_entity.pdbx_description
1 polymer ?
#
loop_
_entity_poly.entity_id
_entity_poly.type
_entity_poly.pdbx_seq_one_letter_code
_entity_poly.pdbx_strand_id
1 'polypeptide(L)'
;MKRRWKKFLAGVLSAALALNLAAPLALAGSSTIGAACSVTSVFLYPEYVGRVDGENVSCIQGEVSYDHGLLTFHGDVTLTTVGVADLGTVPLVKALSEKNLRLVANGKVTGRTKGNGIEEAKEIAGGEYDLTYADLGAYLDTKPNGILGGDTGTTITAGTEITLKDFHTGIGGGDVRINGTVNITGAMFEGATYGIANFTTMNPGSELEIHADRYIRKDCLLTYNGGHLLMIVAENGDGNNIVQGRLSIGNDVSRFWYRTDENGAYTEINMKENYENFTAAIGQNQDYLELTDVDPDQPESE
;
A
#
# COMPACT_ATOMS: atom_id res chain seq x y z
N MET A 1 35.23 -27.51 42.51
CA MET A 1 34.67 -27.43 41.13
C MET A 1 33.47 -26.50 40.95
N LYS A 2 32.54 -26.35 41.91
CA LYS A 2 31.32 -25.54 41.78
C LYS A 2 31.52 -24.00 41.66
N ARG A 3 32.62 -23.44 42.16
CA ARG A 3 32.89 -21.99 42.14
C ARG A 3 33.41 -21.46 40.82
N ARG A 4 34.04 -22.28 39.98
CA ARG A 4 34.53 -21.86 38.64
C ARG A 4 33.43 -21.78 37.58
N TRP A 5 32.42 -22.63 37.69
CA TRP A 5 31.29 -22.63 36.77
C TRP A 5 30.38 -21.37 36.94
N LYS A 6 30.21 -20.90 38.18
CA LYS A 6 29.43 -19.68 38.42
C LYS A 6 30.07 -18.43 37.80
N LYS A 7 31.40 -18.37 37.76
CA LYS A 7 32.12 -17.25 37.11
C LYS A 7 32.05 -17.33 35.58
N PHE A 8 32.02 -18.53 35.03
CA PHE A 8 31.90 -18.74 33.59
C PHE A 8 30.50 -18.41 33.11
N LEU A 9 29.47 -18.83 33.82
CA LEU A 9 28.08 -18.45 33.49
C LEU A 9 27.84 -16.96 33.63
N ALA A 10 28.39 -16.31 34.63
CA ALA A 10 28.24 -14.84 34.77
C ALA A 10 28.96 -14.08 33.64
N GLY A 11 30.10 -14.58 33.18
CA GLY A 11 30.81 -13.98 32.05
C GLY A 11 30.08 -14.12 30.71
N VAL A 12 29.48 -15.29 30.47
CA VAL A 12 28.71 -15.56 29.26
C VAL A 12 27.40 -14.78 29.28
N LEU A 13 26.72 -14.68 30.43
CA LEU A 13 25.51 -13.84 30.53
C LEU A 13 25.82 -12.35 30.37
N SER A 14 26.96 -11.88 30.90
CA SER A 14 27.35 -10.47 30.73
C SER A 14 27.76 -10.15 29.31
N ALA A 15 28.37 -11.06 28.58
CA ALA A 15 28.70 -10.87 27.19
C ALA A 15 27.45 -10.91 26.29
N ALA A 16 26.48 -11.78 26.59
CA ALA A 16 25.22 -11.84 25.89
C ALA A 16 24.37 -10.58 26.16
N LEU A 17 24.36 -10.07 27.40
CA LEU A 17 23.68 -8.81 27.73
C LEU A 17 24.37 -7.60 27.10
N ALA A 18 25.71 -7.60 27.03
CA ALA A 18 26.45 -6.50 26.39
C ALA A 18 26.27 -6.47 24.87
N LEU A 19 26.16 -7.63 24.23
CA LEU A 19 25.82 -7.69 22.80
C LEU A 19 24.38 -7.20 22.52
N ASN A 20 23.44 -7.55 23.38
CA ASN A 20 22.05 -7.07 23.23
C ASN A 20 21.88 -5.58 23.57
N LEU A 21 22.73 -5.01 24.43
CA LEU A 21 22.69 -3.58 24.77
C LEU A 21 23.48 -2.69 23.78
N ALA A 22 24.41 -3.28 23.02
CA ALA A 22 25.16 -2.54 22.00
C ALA A 22 24.45 -2.50 20.63
N ALA A 23 23.53 -3.43 20.38
CA ALA A 23 22.76 -3.49 19.14
C ALA A 23 21.84 -2.26 18.92
N PRO A 24 21.15 -1.71 19.96
CA PRO A 24 20.25 -0.57 19.77
C PRO A 24 20.94 0.71 19.29
N LEU A 25 22.20 0.89 19.64
CA LEU A 25 22.94 2.10 19.28
C LEU A 25 23.50 2.09 17.85
N ALA A 26 23.57 0.91 17.23
CA ALA A 26 24.02 0.77 15.84
C ALA A 26 22.89 1.00 14.82
N LEU A 27 21.65 1.10 15.28
CA LEU A 27 20.45 1.07 14.47
C LEU A 27 19.76 2.43 14.27
N ALA A 28 20.23 3.46 14.94
CA ALA A 28 19.92 4.85 14.62
C ALA A 28 20.69 5.32 13.37
N GLY A 29 21.29 4.42 12.62
CA GLY A 29 22.09 4.71 11.46
C GLY A 29 21.73 3.85 10.28
N SER A 30 21.99 4.35 9.10
CA SER A 30 21.87 3.71 7.81
C SER A 30 22.26 2.22 7.84
N SER A 31 21.36 1.34 7.48
CA SER A 31 21.67 -0.06 7.26
C SER A 31 21.88 -0.30 5.78
N THR A 32 23.11 -0.15 5.32
CA THR A 32 23.49 -0.65 4.01
C THR A 32 23.74 -2.14 4.12
N ILE A 33 22.82 -2.93 3.63
CA ILE A 33 22.94 -4.39 3.64
C ILE A 33 23.47 -4.81 2.28
N GLY A 34 24.59 -5.52 2.29
CA GLY A 34 25.19 -6.07 1.06
C GLY A 34 24.26 -7.06 0.34
N ALA A 35 24.70 -7.61 -0.77
CA ALA A 35 23.91 -8.43 -1.69
C ALA A 35 23.22 -9.67 -1.11
N ALA A 36 23.52 -10.06 0.14
CA ALA A 36 22.90 -11.17 0.83
C ALA A 36 22.20 -10.69 2.10
N CYS A 37 20.89 -10.56 2.03
CA CYS A 37 20.09 -10.38 3.22
C CYS A 37 20.08 -11.64 4.07
N SER A 38 20.27 -11.50 5.37
CA SER A 38 20.08 -12.56 6.35
C SER A 38 18.87 -12.21 7.24
N VAL A 39 18.30 -13.22 7.89
CA VAL A 39 17.20 -13.00 8.84
C VAL A 39 17.60 -12.01 9.95
N THR A 40 18.87 -11.98 10.31
CA THR A 40 19.40 -11.05 11.31
C THR A 40 19.46 -9.60 10.84
N SER A 41 19.35 -9.34 9.56
CA SER A 41 19.27 -7.99 8.99
C SER A 41 17.86 -7.47 8.87
N VAL A 42 16.89 -8.25 9.24
CA VAL A 42 15.49 -7.92 9.30
C VAL A 42 15.10 -7.65 10.73
N PHE A 43 14.08 -6.92 11.00
CA PHE A 43 13.61 -6.62 12.34
C PHE A 43 14.68 -6.06 13.24
N LEU A 44 15.43 -5.24 12.71
CA LEU A 44 16.34 -4.43 13.47
C LEU A 44 15.62 -3.55 14.48
N TYR A 45 14.33 -3.72 14.50
CA TYR A 45 13.42 -2.88 15.16
C TYR A 45 12.99 -3.42 16.47
N PRO A 46 12.15 -2.72 17.02
CA PRO A 46 11.85 -2.61 18.41
C PRO A 46 11.46 -3.91 19.08
N GLU A 47 10.89 -4.83 18.37
CA GLU A 47 10.64 -6.15 18.92
C GLU A 47 11.90 -6.85 19.38
N TYR A 48 13.02 -6.54 18.74
CA TYR A 48 14.32 -7.12 19.01
C TYR A 48 15.24 -6.18 19.77
N VAL A 49 15.07 -4.92 19.58
CA VAL A 49 16.04 -3.90 19.99
C VAL A 49 15.51 -2.97 21.06
N GLY A 50 14.53 -3.37 21.77
CA GLY A 50 14.00 -2.61 22.88
C GLY A 50 12.69 -1.92 22.58
N ARG A 51 12.04 -2.30 21.48
CA ARG A 51 10.67 -1.88 21.19
C ARG A 51 10.46 -0.39 21.18
N VAL A 52 11.17 0.26 20.32
CA VAL A 52 10.91 1.65 20.04
C VAL A 52 9.75 1.69 19.05
N ASP A 53 8.56 1.99 19.43
CA ASP A 53 7.35 2.20 18.65
C ASP A 53 6.76 1.01 17.86
N GLY A 54 7.37 -0.15 17.88
CA GLY A 54 6.78 -1.39 17.37
C GLY A 54 6.58 -1.49 15.87
N GLU A 55 7.43 -0.89 15.08
CA GLU A 55 7.48 -1.09 13.63
C GLU A 55 8.35 -2.27 13.25
N ASN A 56 8.04 -2.84 12.12
CA ASN A 56 8.70 -3.99 11.57
C ASN A 56 8.96 -3.77 10.08
N VAL A 57 10.21 -3.74 9.70
CA VAL A 57 10.65 -3.57 8.32
C VAL A 57 11.41 -4.80 7.86
N SER A 58 11.10 -5.25 6.66
CA SER A 58 11.72 -6.40 6.02
C SER A 58 13.21 -6.21 5.75
N CYS A 59 13.83 -7.15 5.08
CA CYS A 59 15.21 -7.02 4.64
C CYS A 59 15.41 -5.78 3.79
N ILE A 60 16.37 -4.95 4.13
CA ILE A 60 16.56 -3.62 3.60
C ILE A 60 17.87 -3.52 2.83
N GLN A 61 17.80 -2.93 1.64
CA GLN A 61 18.97 -2.42 0.91
C GLN A 61 18.75 -0.93 0.70
N GLY A 62 19.65 -0.10 1.17
CA GLY A 62 19.54 1.35 1.16
C GLY A 62 19.55 1.93 2.57
N GLU A 63 19.30 3.22 2.66
CA GLU A 63 19.35 3.96 3.91
C GLU A 63 17.94 4.18 4.47
N VAL A 64 17.71 3.75 5.71
CA VAL A 64 16.44 3.89 6.39
C VAL A 64 16.70 4.42 7.80
N SER A 65 15.90 5.37 8.25
CA SER A 65 15.90 5.84 9.63
C SER A 65 14.52 5.73 10.25
N TYR A 66 14.50 5.51 11.55
CA TYR A 66 13.28 5.42 12.32
C TYR A 66 13.35 6.30 13.57
N ASP A 67 12.34 7.12 13.78
CA ASP A 67 12.23 8.00 14.93
C ASP A 67 10.76 8.18 15.33
N HIS A 68 10.38 7.66 16.50
CA HIS A 68 9.09 7.86 17.16
C HIS A 68 7.87 7.70 16.19
N GLY A 69 7.77 6.58 15.50
CA GLY A 69 6.68 6.30 14.57
C GLY A 69 6.87 6.89 13.16
N LEU A 70 7.97 7.57 12.92
CA LEU A 70 8.35 8.04 11.59
C LEU A 70 9.45 7.15 10.99
N LEU A 71 9.11 6.40 9.96
CA LEU A 71 10.04 5.61 9.17
C LEU A 71 10.37 6.38 7.89
N THR A 72 11.63 6.77 7.72
CA THR A 72 12.11 7.53 6.57
C THR A 72 13.01 6.67 5.69
N PHE A 73 12.69 6.60 4.42
CA PHE A 73 13.51 6.00 3.37
C PHE A 73 14.32 7.10 2.69
N HIS A 74 15.66 7.00 2.76
CA HIS A 74 16.58 8.01 2.23
C HIS A 74 17.11 7.58 0.86
N GLY A 75 16.68 8.28 -0.20
CA GLY A 75 16.98 7.89 -1.57
C GLY A 75 16.31 6.58 -1.97
N ASP A 76 16.95 5.81 -2.84
CA ASP A 76 16.41 4.56 -3.35
C ASP A 76 16.61 3.43 -2.34
N VAL A 77 15.52 2.77 -1.96
CA VAL A 77 15.52 1.70 -0.98
C VAL A 77 14.82 0.47 -1.55
N THR A 78 15.39 -0.71 -1.32
CA THR A 78 14.77 -1.99 -1.65
C THR A 78 14.41 -2.75 -0.39
N LEU A 79 13.15 -3.20 -0.32
CA LEU A 79 12.59 -4.02 0.74
C LEU A 79 12.23 -5.40 0.20
N THR A 80 12.55 -6.48 0.91
CA THR A 80 12.17 -7.83 0.47
C THR A 80 11.93 -8.81 1.63
N THR A 81 10.90 -9.63 1.50
CA THR A 81 10.68 -10.82 2.31
C THR A 81 10.91 -12.10 1.51
N VAL A 82 11.12 -11.99 0.20
CA VAL A 82 11.29 -13.14 -0.69
C VAL A 82 12.68 -13.75 -0.51
N GLY A 83 12.72 -15.07 -0.30
CA GLY A 83 13.99 -15.79 -0.13
C GLY A 83 14.68 -15.57 1.22
N VAL A 84 14.03 -14.86 2.13
CA VAL A 84 14.47 -14.72 3.52
C VAL A 84 13.75 -15.76 4.36
N ALA A 85 14.49 -16.65 5.01
CA ALA A 85 13.89 -17.67 5.84
C ALA A 85 13.03 -17.05 6.95
N ASP A 86 11.90 -17.67 7.23
CA ASP A 86 10.92 -17.26 8.25
C ASP A 86 10.17 -15.94 7.97
N LEU A 87 10.41 -15.28 6.83
CA LEU A 87 9.74 -14.04 6.47
C LEU A 87 8.78 -14.17 5.27
N GLY A 88 8.55 -15.39 4.81
CA GLY A 88 7.79 -15.62 3.57
C GLY A 88 6.35 -15.06 3.54
N THR A 89 5.73 -14.84 4.70
CA THR A 89 4.35 -14.31 4.82
C THR A 89 4.28 -12.98 5.57
N VAL A 90 5.43 -12.42 5.94
CA VAL A 90 5.50 -11.15 6.68
C VAL A 90 5.32 -9.98 5.70
N PRO A 91 4.58 -8.94 6.05
CA PRO A 91 4.48 -7.75 5.22
C PRO A 91 5.83 -7.05 5.08
N LEU A 92 5.97 -6.22 4.03
CA LEU A 92 7.18 -5.41 3.86
C LEU A 92 7.34 -4.44 5.02
N VAL A 93 6.27 -3.75 5.37
CA VAL A 93 6.21 -2.82 6.50
C VAL A 93 4.91 -3.03 7.27
N LYS A 94 4.99 -3.01 8.60
CA LYS A 94 3.82 -3.14 9.46
C LYS A 94 3.98 -2.32 10.74
N ALA A 95 2.94 -1.56 11.09
CA ALA A 95 2.82 -0.98 12.42
C ALA A 95 2.37 -2.05 13.43
N LEU A 96 3.15 -2.29 14.48
CA LEU A 96 2.89 -3.34 15.46
C LEU A 96 2.24 -2.83 16.75
N SER A 97 2.54 -1.61 17.15
CA SER A 97 1.93 -0.96 18.31
C SER A 97 1.18 0.30 17.88
N GLU A 98 0.52 0.95 18.71
CA GLU A 98 -0.21 2.22 18.60
C GLU A 98 -0.74 2.66 17.21
N LYS A 99 -0.42 1.91 16.14
CA LYS A 99 -0.88 2.13 14.76
C LYS A 99 -0.66 3.57 14.26
N ASN A 100 0.46 4.17 14.67
CA ASN A 100 0.83 5.55 14.37
C ASN A 100 1.97 5.67 13.35
N LEU A 101 2.36 4.57 12.72
CA LEU A 101 3.45 4.53 11.76
C LEU A 101 3.19 5.48 10.60
N ARG A 102 4.13 6.38 10.36
CA ARG A 102 4.18 7.26 9.20
C ARG A 102 5.39 6.89 8.36
N LEU A 103 5.16 6.67 7.08
CA LEU A 103 6.20 6.39 6.10
C LEU A 103 6.49 7.64 5.29
N VAL A 104 7.77 7.96 5.12
CA VAL A 104 8.20 9.04 4.23
C VAL A 104 9.32 8.53 3.34
N ALA A 105 9.14 8.65 2.01
CA ALA A 105 10.20 8.36 1.05
C ALA A 105 10.75 9.64 0.42
N ASN A 106 12.07 9.72 0.32
CA ASN A 106 12.79 10.80 -0.38
C ASN A 106 13.36 10.33 -1.73
N GLY A 107 12.92 9.17 -2.22
CA GLY A 107 13.32 8.53 -3.47
C GLY A 107 12.36 7.39 -3.78
N LYS A 108 12.87 6.34 -4.44
CA LYS A 108 12.08 5.18 -4.82
C LYS A 108 12.21 4.04 -3.81
N VAL A 109 11.08 3.56 -3.31
CA VAL A 109 10.97 2.36 -2.47
C VAL A 109 10.49 1.20 -3.33
N THR A 110 11.37 0.25 -3.61
CA THR A 110 11.01 -0.98 -4.34
C THR A 110 10.78 -2.10 -3.34
N GLY A 111 9.58 -2.69 -3.36
CA GLY A 111 9.19 -3.73 -2.44
C GLY A 111 8.85 -5.05 -3.13
N ARG A 112 9.33 -6.18 -2.58
CA ARG A 112 8.97 -7.52 -3.07
C ARG A 112 8.66 -8.45 -1.91
N THR A 113 7.43 -9.00 -1.86
CA THR A 113 6.93 -9.73 -0.71
C THR A 113 6.13 -10.98 -1.08
N LYS A 114 6.04 -11.91 -0.11
CA LYS A 114 5.06 -13.01 -0.08
C LYS A 114 3.92 -12.76 0.92
N GLY A 115 3.94 -11.62 1.59
CA GLY A 115 2.88 -11.14 2.48
C GLY A 115 2.20 -9.91 1.91
N ASN A 116 1.62 -9.09 2.77
CA ASN A 116 1.11 -7.78 2.38
C ASN A 116 2.26 -6.80 2.05
N GLY A 117 1.96 -5.72 1.34
CA GLY A 117 2.91 -4.65 1.12
C GLY A 117 3.08 -3.80 2.39
N ILE A 118 2.17 -2.86 2.62
CA ILE A 118 2.17 -1.97 3.79
C ILE A 118 0.93 -2.27 4.64
N GLU A 119 1.13 -2.57 5.94
CA GLU A 119 0.06 -2.83 6.89
C GLU A 119 -0.04 -1.71 7.94
N GLU A 120 -1.27 -1.24 8.15
CA GLU A 120 -1.68 -0.40 9.28
C GLU A 120 -0.92 0.92 9.42
N ALA A 121 -0.24 1.37 8.37
CA ALA A 121 0.37 2.69 8.37
C ALA A 121 -0.70 3.78 8.46
N LYS A 122 -0.48 4.78 9.32
CA LYS A 122 -1.36 5.94 9.44
C LYS A 122 -1.20 6.90 8.27
N GLU A 123 0.02 7.00 7.74
CA GLU A 123 0.36 7.92 6.65
C GLU A 123 1.44 7.31 5.76
N ILE A 124 1.28 7.48 4.45
CA ILE A 124 2.28 7.15 3.44
C ILE A 124 2.53 8.43 2.64
N ALA A 125 3.76 8.92 2.67
CA ALA A 125 4.12 10.23 2.18
C ALA A 125 5.39 10.24 1.33
N GLY A 126 5.42 11.13 0.35
CA GLY A 126 6.57 11.45 -0.49
C GLY A 126 7.01 10.30 -1.37
N GLY A 127 7.89 10.58 -2.31
CA GLY A 127 8.56 9.61 -3.17
C GLY A 127 7.66 8.66 -3.95
N GLU A 128 8.29 7.61 -4.43
CA GLU A 128 7.67 6.56 -5.25
C GLU A 128 7.76 5.21 -4.52
N TYR A 129 6.64 4.47 -4.45
CA TYR A 129 6.59 3.13 -3.87
C TYR A 129 6.16 2.13 -4.96
N ASP A 130 7.03 1.21 -5.33
CA ASP A 130 6.78 0.13 -6.30
C ASP A 130 6.78 -1.21 -5.57
N LEU A 131 5.59 -1.71 -5.23
CA LEU A 131 5.40 -2.88 -4.39
C LEU A 131 4.82 -4.03 -5.20
N THR A 132 5.45 -5.21 -5.13
CA THR A 132 5.06 -6.40 -5.89
C THR A 132 4.88 -7.61 -4.98
N TYR A 133 3.79 -8.33 -5.14
CA TYR A 133 3.62 -9.67 -4.57
C TYR A 133 4.35 -10.71 -5.42
N ALA A 134 5.10 -11.60 -4.77
CA ALA A 134 6.07 -12.45 -5.46
C ALA A 134 5.79 -13.95 -5.41
N ASP A 135 4.73 -14.40 -4.72
CA ASP A 135 4.38 -15.83 -4.60
C ASP A 135 3.01 -16.14 -5.19
N LEU A 136 2.97 -16.18 -6.51
CA LEU A 136 1.74 -16.44 -7.24
C LEU A 136 1.18 -17.86 -6.98
N GLY A 137 2.01 -18.79 -6.49
CA GLY A 137 1.58 -20.15 -6.13
C GLY A 137 0.75 -20.22 -4.84
N ALA A 138 0.99 -19.31 -3.88
CA ALA A 138 0.27 -19.23 -2.60
C ALA A 138 -0.82 -18.14 -2.58
N TYR A 139 -1.06 -17.51 -3.70
CA TYR A 139 -1.90 -16.33 -3.85
C TYR A 139 -3.33 -16.46 -3.32
N LEU A 140 -4.01 -17.56 -3.65
CA LEU A 140 -5.39 -17.79 -3.23
C LEU A 140 -5.52 -18.10 -1.73
N ASP A 141 -4.49 -18.68 -1.13
CA ASP A 141 -4.47 -19.04 0.29
C ASP A 141 -4.15 -17.82 1.17
N THR A 142 -3.22 -16.97 0.73
CA THR A 142 -2.72 -15.84 1.50
C THR A 142 -3.52 -14.56 1.31
N LYS A 143 -4.15 -14.38 0.14
CA LYS A 143 -4.94 -13.20 -0.25
C LYS A 143 -4.26 -11.88 0.13
N PRO A 144 -3.04 -11.63 -0.36
CA PRO A 144 -2.24 -10.49 0.06
C PRO A 144 -2.84 -9.17 -0.41
N ASN A 145 -2.68 -8.14 0.43
CA ASN A 145 -3.06 -6.77 0.10
C ASN A 145 -1.80 -5.95 -0.22
N GLY A 146 -1.88 -5.07 -1.21
CA GLY A 146 -0.83 -4.08 -1.47
C GLY A 146 -0.74 -3.09 -0.30
N ILE A 147 -1.88 -2.50 0.06
CA ILE A 147 -2.05 -1.69 1.27
C ILE A 147 -3.18 -2.29 2.10
N LEU A 148 -2.88 -2.59 3.35
CA LEU A 148 -3.87 -2.95 4.36
C LEU A 148 -4.03 -1.78 5.31
N GLY A 149 -5.12 -1.02 5.14
CA GLY A 149 -5.43 0.15 5.97
C GLY A 149 -5.63 -0.23 7.45
N GLY A 150 -5.17 0.62 8.33
CA GLY A 150 -5.32 0.44 9.77
C GLY A 150 -6.70 0.84 10.28
N ASP A 151 -7.04 0.43 11.52
CA ASP A 151 -8.32 0.76 12.15
C ASP A 151 -8.55 2.27 12.33
N THR A 152 -7.48 3.05 12.39
CA THR A 152 -7.54 4.53 12.48
C THR A 152 -7.56 5.20 11.10
N GLY A 153 -7.53 4.41 10.03
CA GLY A 153 -7.41 4.84 8.66
C GLY A 153 -5.97 5.11 8.22
N THR A 154 -5.75 5.02 6.91
CA THR A 154 -4.46 5.32 6.26
C THR A 154 -4.65 6.51 5.31
N THR A 155 -3.71 7.44 5.29
CA THR A 155 -3.71 8.56 4.35
C THR A 155 -2.49 8.48 3.44
N ILE A 156 -2.73 8.48 2.13
CA ILE A 156 -1.70 8.65 1.10
C ILE A 156 -1.67 10.13 0.77
N THR A 157 -0.54 10.79 1.00
CA THR A 157 -0.43 12.25 0.87
C THR A 157 -0.20 12.69 -0.57
N ALA A 158 -0.49 13.95 -0.86
CA ALA A 158 -0.17 14.56 -2.14
C ALA A 158 1.34 14.46 -2.45
N GLY A 159 1.68 14.25 -3.71
CA GLY A 159 3.05 14.05 -4.17
C GLY A 159 3.64 12.67 -3.83
N THR A 160 2.82 11.73 -3.35
CA THR A 160 3.18 10.32 -3.19
C THR A 160 2.69 9.55 -4.41
N GLU A 161 3.55 8.71 -4.97
CA GLU A 161 3.18 7.79 -6.04
C GLU A 161 3.33 6.34 -5.55
N ILE A 162 2.29 5.52 -5.70
CA ILE A 162 2.28 4.12 -5.27
C ILE A 162 1.85 3.23 -6.44
N THR A 163 2.67 2.26 -6.76
CA THR A 163 2.34 1.19 -7.70
C THR A 163 2.26 -0.13 -6.95
N LEU A 164 1.12 -0.82 -7.06
CA LEU A 164 0.83 -2.10 -6.44
C LEU A 164 0.64 -3.16 -7.52
N LYS A 165 1.53 -4.16 -7.57
CA LYS A 165 1.54 -5.21 -8.60
C LYS A 165 1.30 -6.59 -8.01
N ASP A 166 0.49 -7.38 -8.70
CA ASP A 166 0.28 -8.80 -8.44
C ASP A 166 -0.34 -9.13 -7.08
N PHE A 167 -0.88 -8.17 -6.35
CA PHE A 167 -1.61 -8.41 -5.11
C PHE A 167 -3.02 -8.96 -5.40
N HIS A 168 -3.55 -9.78 -4.48
CA HIS A 168 -4.94 -10.23 -4.53
C HIS A 168 -5.91 -9.04 -4.37
N THR A 169 -5.54 -8.10 -3.54
CA THR A 169 -6.28 -6.87 -3.31
C THR A 169 -5.31 -5.70 -3.34
N GLY A 170 -5.57 -4.69 -4.13
CA GLY A 170 -4.75 -3.49 -4.14
C GLY A 170 -4.82 -2.78 -2.78
N ILE A 171 -6.01 -2.34 -2.39
CA ILE A 171 -6.27 -1.65 -1.14
C ILE A 171 -7.37 -2.36 -0.35
N GLY A 172 -7.06 -2.78 0.88
CA GLY A 172 -7.99 -3.46 1.78
C GLY A 172 -7.87 -2.98 3.23
N GLY A 173 -8.59 -3.65 4.14
CA GLY A 173 -8.54 -3.34 5.57
C GLY A 173 -9.39 -2.15 5.98
N GLY A 174 -8.83 -1.28 6.84
CA GLY A 174 -9.50 -0.06 7.30
C GLY A 174 -9.57 1.04 6.23
N ASP A 175 -10.15 2.17 6.58
CA ASP A 175 -10.37 3.29 5.67
C ASP A 175 -9.07 3.80 5.05
N VAL A 176 -9.09 4.13 3.75
CA VAL A 176 -7.95 4.73 3.05
C VAL A 176 -8.37 6.03 2.36
N ARG A 177 -7.57 7.08 2.54
CA ARG A 177 -7.72 8.37 1.85
C ARG A 177 -6.59 8.59 0.89
N ILE A 178 -6.92 8.85 -0.37
CA ILE A 178 -5.94 9.07 -1.45
C ILE A 178 -5.93 10.56 -1.78
N ASN A 179 -4.76 11.19 -1.60
CA ASN A 179 -4.46 12.54 -2.06
C ASN A 179 -3.27 12.55 -3.04
N GLY A 180 -2.64 11.41 -3.28
CA GLY A 180 -1.55 11.20 -4.23
C GLY A 180 -1.99 10.33 -5.40
N THR A 181 -1.03 9.69 -6.06
CA THR A 181 -1.25 8.78 -7.18
C THR A 181 -1.15 7.33 -6.73
N VAL A 182 -2.11 6.49 -7.08
CA VAL A 182 -2.11 5.06 -6.79
C VAL A 182 -2.45 4.26 -8.03
N ASN A 183 -1.53 3.39 -8.46
CA ASN A 183 -1.70 2.49 -9.59
C ASN A 183 -1.76 1.04 -9.08
N ILE A 184 -2.85 0.35 -9.39
CA ILE A 184 -3.11 -1.03 -8.96
C ILE A 184 -3.19 -1.92 -10.19
N THR A 185 -2.30 -2.90 -10.27
CA THR A 185 -2.38 -3.97 -11.26
C THR A 185 -2.52 -5.29 -10.51
N GLY A 186 -3.70 -5.88 -10.56
CA GLY A 186 -3.97 -7.17 -9.94
C GLY A 186 -3.22 -8.31 -10.62
N ALA A 187 -2.99 -9.39 -9.89
CA ALA A 187 -2.41 -10.60 -10.48
C ALA A 187 -3.34 -11.18 -11.54
N MET A 188 -2.78 -11.55 -12.68
CA MET A 188 -3.53 -12.13 -13.81
C MET A 188 -3.91 -13.61 -13.54
N PHE A 189 -4.67 -13.86 -12.45
CA PHE A 189 -5.24 -15.18 -12.15
C PHE A 189 -6.75 -15.14 -12.21
N GLU A 190 -7.34 -16.16 -12.82
CA GLU A 190 -8.77 -16.25 -13.03
C GLU A 190 -9.60 -15.95 -11.78
N GLY A 191 -10.34 -14.86 -11.86
CA GLY A 191 -11.57 -14.68 -11.08
C GLY A 191 -11.45 -14.15 -9.66
N ALA A 192 -10.33 -13.58 -9.20
CA ALA A 192 -10.20 -13.27 -7.79
C ALA A 192 -9.51 -11.97 -7.38
N THR A 193 -9.05 -11.12 -8.30
CA THR A 193 -8.37 -9.87 -7.90
C THR A 193 -9.35 -8.73 -7.67
N TYR A 194 -9.04 -7.90 -6.68
CA TYR A 194 -9.80 -6.70 -6.35
C TYR A 194 -8.89 -5.47 -6.37
N GLY A 195 -9.36 -4.39 -6.97
CA GLY A 195 -8.72 -3.09 -6.79
C GLY A 195 -8.88 -2.63 -5.35
N ILE A 196 -10.13 -2.54 -4.88
CA ILE A 196 -10.49 -2.03 -3.56
C ILE A 196 -11.38 -3.03 -2.82
N ALA A 197 -11.05 -3.30 -1.56
CA ALA A 197 -11.82 -4.16 -0.68
C ALA A 197 -12.02 -3.53 0.72
N ASN A 198 -12.27 -2.21 0.76
CA ASN A 198 -12.52 -1.44 1.98
C ASN A 198 -13.34 -0.18 1.66
N PHE A 199 -13.35 0.79 2.57
CA PHE A 199 -13.85 2.14 2.33
C PHE A 199 -12.68 3.03 1.92
N THR A 200 -12.63 3.38 0.63
CA THR A 200 -11.60 4.26 0.08
C THR A 200 -12.22 5.58 -0.35
N THR A 201 -11.54 6.68 -0.04
CA THR A 201 -11.92 8.02 -0.47
C THR A 201 -10.78 8.60 -1.30
N MET A 202 -11.05 9.02 -2.52
CA MET A 202 -10.13 9.81 -3.30
C MET A 202 -10.57 11.28 -3.33
N ASN A 203 -9.60 12.18 -3.23
CA ASN A 203 -9.81 13.61 -3.09
C ASN A 203 -9.35 14.36 -4.34
N PRO A 204 -9.74 15.63 -4.52
CA PRO A 204 -9.32 16.43 -5.67
C PRO A 204 -7.80 16.46 -5.85
N GLY A 205 -7.35 16.36 -7.08
CA GLY A 205 -5.93 16.32 -7.45
C GLY A 205 -5.24 14.98 -7.19
N SER A 206 -5.98 13.94 -6.75
CA SER A 206 -5.45 12.59 -6.66
C SER A 206 -5.69 11.81 -7.96
N GLU A 207 -4.91 10.74 -8.13
CA GLU A 207 -5.07 9.80 -9.23
C GLU A 207 -5.21 8.38 -8.69
N LEU A 208 -6.16 7.63 -9.23
CA LEU A 208 -6.36 6.23 -8.91
C LEU A 208 -6.61 5.44 -10.19
N GLU A 209 -5.69 4.54 -10.51
CA GLU A 209 -5.80 3.62 -11.63
C GLU A 209 -5.93 2.18 -11.10
N ILE A 210 -6.92 1.44 -11.60
CA ILE A 210 -7.22 0.08 -11.20
C ILE A 210 -7.31 -0.82 -12.42
N HIS A 211 -6.37 -1.76 -12.54
CA HIS A 211 -6.42 -2.88 -13.47
C HIS A 211 -6.61 -4.17 -12.65
N ALA A 212 -7.82 -4.69 -12.58
CA ALA A 212 -8.15 -5.86 -11.79
C ALA A 212 -9.33 -6.62 -12.38
N ASP A 213 -9.53 -7.89 -11.98
CA ASP A 213 -10.74 -8.63 -12.36
C ASP A 213 -12.00 -7.97 -11.83
N ARG A 214 -11.86 -7.31 -10.66
CA ARG A 214 -12.93 -6.62 -9.96
C ARG A 214 -12.42 -5.31 -9.37
N TYR A 215 -13.10 -4.22 -9.65
CA TYR A 215 -12.66 -2.90 -9.17
C TYR A 215 -12.87 -2.72 -7.67
N ILE A 216 -14.09 -2.99 -7.21
CA ILE A 216 -14.49 -2.77 -5.82
C ILE A 216 -15.20 -4.02 -5.32
N ARG A 217 -14.77 -4.57 -4.19
CA ARG A 217 -15.41 -5.74 -3.57
C ARG A 217 -16.83 -5.40 -3.12
N LYS A 218 -17.73 -6.39 -3.19
CA LYS A 218 -19.07 -6.30 -2.63
C LYS A 218 -19.01 -5.81 -1.18
N ASP A 219 -19.92 -4.92 -0.81
CA ASP A 219 -20.03 -4.28 0.51
C ASP A 219 -18.89 -3.30 0.86
N CYS A 220 -18.05 -2.95 -0.11
CA CYS A 220 -17.04 -1.90 0.01
C CYS A 220 -17.48 -0.63 -0.72
N LEU A 221 -16.77 0.47 -0.53
CA LEU A 221 -17.14 1.77 -1.07
C LEU A 221 -15.90 2.53 -1.57
N LEU A 222 -15.96 3.02 -2.78
CA LEU A 222 -15.08 4.10 -3.27
C LEU A 222 -15.88 5.40 -3.31
N THR A 223 -15.46 6.38 -2.55
CA THR A 223 -16.01 7.75 -2.62
C THR A 223 -15.10 8.61 -3.48
N TYR A 224 -15.64 9.10 -4.57
CA TYR A 224 -14.98 10.03 -5.49
C TYR A 224 -15.33 11.47 -5.13
N ASN A 225 -14.37 12.23 -4.61
CA ASN A 225 -14.50 13.65 -4.32
C ASN A 225 -13.85 14.54 -5.39
N GLY A 226 -13.22 13.95 -6.41
CA GLY A 226 -12.52 14.61 -7.51
C GLY A 226 -11.19 13.91 -7.81
N GLY A 227 -10.44 14.47 -8.76
CA GLY A 227 -9.21 13.90 -9.29
C GLY A 227 -9.45 13.03 -10.53
N HIS A 228 -8.50 12.16 -10.85
CA HIS A 228 -8.59 11.26 -12.00
C HIS A 228 -8.74 9.81 -11.54
N LEU A 229 -9.85 9.17 -11.88
CA LEU A 229 -10.13 7.76 -11.61
C LEU A 229 -10.21 6.99 -12.92
N LEU A 230 -9.38 5.96 -13.06
CA LEU A 230 -9.41 5.02 -14.17
C LEU A 230 -9.58 3.60 -13.66
N MET A 231 -10.56 2.88 -14.19
CA MET A 231 -10.82 1.47 -13.87
C MET A 231 -10.91 0.66 -15.16
N ILE A 232 -10.05 -0.34 -15.30
CA ILE A 232 -9.98 -1.23 -16.46
C ILE A 232 -10.05 -2.68 -15.98
N VAL A 233 -10.93 -3.47 -16.59
CA VAL A 233 -11.00 -4.91 -16.31
C VAL A 233 -9.77 -5.62 -16.88
N ALA A 234 -9.15 -6.50 -16.10
CA ALA A 234 -8.09 -7.37 -16.57
C ALA A 234 -8.63 -8.33 -17.66
N GLU A 235 -7.76 -8.77 -18.59
CA GLU A 235 -8.14 -9.58 -19.77
C GLU A 235 -8.99 -10.83 -19.46
N ASN A 236 -8.88 -11.38 -18.24
CA ASN A 236 -9.63 -12.57 -17.80
C ASN A 236 -10.71 -12.23 -16.76
N GLY A 237 -10.99 -10.96 -16.56
CA GLY A 237 -12.02 -10.50 -15.63
C GLY A 237 -13.43 -10.80 -16.14
N ASP A 238 -14.37 -10.99 -15.23
CA ASP A 238 -15.77 -11.21 -15.59
C ASP A 238 -16.59 -9.92 -15.75
N GLY A 239 -15.94 -8.75 -15.80
CA GLY A 239 -16.56 -7.44 -16.07
C GLY A 239 -17.69 -7.01 -15.12
N ASN A 240 -18.01 -7.83 -14.16
CA ASN A 240 -19.27 -7.82 -13.42
C ASN A 240 -19.34 -6.80 -12.27
N ASN A 241 -18.55 -5.67 -12.25
CA ASN A 241 -18.22 -5.29 -10.91
C ASN A 241 -18.08 -3.84 -10.49
N ILE A 242 -18.38 -2.89 -11.31
CA ILE A 242 -18.56 -1.51 -10.81
C ILE A 242 -19.82 -1.44 -9.93
N VAL A 243 -20.82 -2.23 -10.26
CA VAL A 243 -22.13 -2.21 -9.63
C VAL A 243 -22.22 -3.00 -8.32
N GLN A 244 -21.40 -4.03 -8.16
CA GLN A 244 -21.42 -4.83 -6.91
C GLN A 244 -20.65 -4.13 -5.79
N GLY A 245 -19.57 -3.41 -6.13
CA GLY A 245 -18.99 -2.41 -5.29
C GLY A 245 -19.81 -1.12 -5.38
N ARG A 246 -19.57 -0.23 -4.48
CA ARG A 246 -20.24 1.05 -4.48
C ARG A 246 -19.25 2.12 -4.90
N LEU A 247 -19.45 2.70 -6.07
CA LEU A 247 -18.89 3.98 -6.42
C LEU A 247 -19.89 5.05 -6.01
N SER A 248 -19.49 5.98 -5.16
CA SER A 248 -20.27 7.11 -4.71
C SER A 248 -19.57 8.40 -5.10
N ILE A 249 -20.31 9.35 -5.62
CA ILE A 249 -19.82 10.70 -5.86
C ILE A 249 -20.02 11.51 -4.59
N GLY A 250 -18.97 12.20 -4.15
CA GLY A 250 -19.00 12.99 -2.93
C GLY A 250 -19.91 14.22 -3.03
N ASN A 251 -20.40 14.67 -1.89
CA ASN A 251 -21.39 15.76 -1.83
C ASN A 251 -20.84 17.11 -2.32
N ASP A 252 -19.53 17.29 -2.27
CA ASP A 252 -18.88 18.56 -2.68
C ASP A 252 -18.56 18.60 -4.19
N VAL A 253 -18.72 17.47 -4.89
CA VAL A 253 -18.57 17.39 -6.34
C VAL A 253 -19.82 17.97 -6.99
N SER A 254 -19.69 19.09 -7.66
CA SER A 254 -20.81 19.70 -8.37
C SER A 254 -20.89 19.29 -9.84
N ARG A 255 -19.76 18.93 -10.41
CA ARG A 255 -19.61 18.57 -11.82
C ARG A 255 -18.40 17.66 -12.01
N PHE A 256 -18.50 16.71 -12.92
CA PHE A 256 -17.41 15.85 -13.37
C PHE A 256 -17.69 15.34 -14.79
N TRP A 257 -16.66 14.76 -15.42
CA TRP A 257 -16.76 14.12 -16.74
C TRP A 257 -16.48 12.63 -16.58
N TYR A 258 -17.16 11.83 -17.41
CA TYR A 258 -16.92 10.40 -17.44
C TYR A 258 -16.96 9.85 -18.87
N ARG A 259 -16.29 8.72 -19.08
CA ARG A 259 -16.45 7.86 -20.25
C ARG A 259 -16.38 6.39 -19.85
N THR A 260 -17.03 5.54 -20.66
CA THR A 260 -17.07 4.08 -20.47
C THR A 260 -16.40 3.33 -21.60
N ASP A 261 -15.63 4.00 -22.44
CA ASP A 261 -14.85 3.48 -23.54
C ASP A 261 -13.58 4.34 -23.65
N GLU A 262 -12.43 3.69 -23.76
CA GLU A 262 -11.12 4.35 -23.86
C GLU A 262 -11.05 5.36 -25.00
N ASN A 263 -11.71 5.08 -26.12
CA ASN A 263 -11.77 5.95 -27.30
C ASN A 263 -13.06 6.77 -27.37
N GLY A 264 -13.92 6.65 -26.37
CA GLY A 264 -15.19 7.35 -26.28
C GLY A 264 -15.03 8.81 -25.89
N ALA A 265 -16.01 9.64 -26.28
CA ALA A 265 -16.08 11.01 -25.81
C ALA A 265 -16.49 11.07 -24.34
N TYR A 266 -15.97 12.05 -23.64
CA TYR A 266 -16.40 12.34 -22.28
C TYR A 266 -17.83 12.92 -22.26
N THR A 267 -18.56 12.53 -21.25
CA THR A 267 -19.91 13.04 -20.96
C THR A 267 -19.84 13.85 -19.67
N GLU A 268 -20.25 15.11 -19.75
CA GLU A 268 -20.35 15.98 -18.58
C GLU A 268 -21.56 15.61 -17.70
N ILE A 269 -21.34 15.53 -16.41
CA ILE A 269 -22.37 15.35 -15.39
C ILE A 269 -22.40 16.56 -14.46
N ASN A 270 -23.55 17.20 -14.40
CA ASN A 270 -23.91 18.15 -13.37
C ASN A 270 -24.75 17.40 -12.32
N MET A 271 -24.28 17.36 -11.09
CA MET A 271 -24.90 16.59 -10.01
C MET A 271 -26.35 16.95 -9.72
N LYS A 272 -26.77 18.19 -10.04
CA LYS A 272 -28.15 18.67 -9.83
C LYS A 272 -29.09 18.41 -11.01
N GLU A 273 -28.54 18.20 -12.20
CA GLU A 273 -29.33 18.22 -13.43
C GLU A 273 -29.45 16.83 -14.07
N ASN A 274 -28.37 16.06 -14.09
CA ASN A 274 -28.33 14.85 -14.91
C ASN A 274 -27.56 13.67 -14.25
N TYR A 275 -27.37 13.67 -12.92
CA TYR A 275 -26.67 12.61 -12.21
C TYR A 275 -27.27 11.22 -12.43
N GLU A 276 -28.59 11.14 -12.66
CA GLU A 276 -29.28 9.89 -12.98
C GLU A 276 -28.77 9.24 -14.28
N ASN A 277 -28.28 10.05 -15.23
CA ASN A 277 -27.71 9.52 -16.47
C ASN A 277 -26.40 8.78 -16.20
N PHE A 278 -25.56 9.30 -15.29
CA PHE A 278 -24.35 8.61 -14.86
C PHE A 278 -24.67 7.29 -14.14
N THR A 279 -25.59 7.32 -13.18
CA THR A 279 -25.98 6.11 -12.45
C THR A 279 -26.57 5.04 -13.35
N ALA A 280 -27.32 5.44 -14.38
CA ALA A 280 -27.84 4.51 -15.39
C ALA A 280 -26.72 3.94 -16.28
N ALA A 281 -25.74 4.75 -16.64
CA ALA A 281 -24.62 4.33 -17.47
C ALA A 281 -23.72 3.33 -16.75
N ILE A 282 -23.33 3.59 -15.49
CA ILE A 282 -22.49 2.69 -14.70
C ILE A 282 -23.25 1.50 -14.11
N GLY A 283 -24.57 1.50 -14.16
CA GLY A 283 -25.45 0.41 -13.73
C GLY A 283 -25.35 -0.86 -14.59
N GLN A 284 -24.64 -0.79 -15.72
CA GLN A 284 -24.31 -1.91 -16.57
C GLN A 284 -22.86 -2.35 -16.33
N ASN A 285 -22.54 -3.59 -16.69
CA ASN A 285 -21.15 -4.06 -16.64
C ASN A 285 -20.28 -3.19 -17.53
N GLN A 286 -19.26 -2.61 -16.94
CA GLN A 286 -18.30 -1.76 -17.64
C GLN A 286 -16.92 -2.39 -17.56
N ASP A 287 -16.31 -2.65 -18.71
CA ASP A 287 -14.93 -3.11 -18.78
C ASP A 287 -13.95 -1.94 -18.65
N TYR A 288 -14.46 -0.74 -18.78
CA TYR A 288 -13.73 0.52 -18.70
C TYR A 288 -14.60 1.60 -18.05
N LEU A 289 -14.06 2.33 -17.09
CA LEU A 289 -14.67 3.55 -16.56
C LEU A 289 -13.58 4.56 -16.19
N GLU A 290 -13.72 5.75 -16.68
CA GLU A 290 -12.86 6.87 -16.35
C GLU A 290 -13.67 8.07 -15.89
N LEU A 291 -13.23 8.71 -14.80
CA LEU A 291 -13.81 9.93 -14.25
C LEU A 291 -12.72 10.98 -14.06
N THR A 292 -13.05 12.23 -14.33
CA THR A 292 -12.20 13.39 -14.04
C THR A 292 -13.05 14.58 -13.60
N ASP A 293 -12.51 15.38 -12.67
CA ASP A 293 -13.09 16.67 -12.27
C ASP A 293 -12.54 17.85 -13.07
N VAL A 294 -11.59 17.60 -13.96
CA VAL A 294 -11.03 18.57 -14.90
C VAL A 294 -11.71 18.40 -16.26
N ASP A 295 -12.11 19.51 -16.88
CA ASP A 295 -12.70 19.51 -18.22
C ASP A 295 -11.68 19.00 -19.24
N PRO A 296 -11.88 17.82 -19.85
CA PRO A 296 -10.89 17.23 -20.74
C PRO A 296 -10.72 17.98 -22.06
N ASP A 297 -11.67 18.86 -22.41
CA ASP A 297 -11.62 19.69 -23.62
C ASP A 297 -10.96 21.04 -23.36
N GLN A 298 -10.63 21.38 -22.11
CA GLN A 298 -9.92 22.62 -21.80
C GLN A 298 -8.41 22.33 -21.69
N PRO A 299 -7.57 23.09 -22.40
CA PRO A 299 -6.14 22.97 -22.24
C PRO A 299 -5.78 23.34 -20.79
N GLU A 300 -4.89 22.51 -20.18
CA GLU A 300 -4.31 22.84 -18.88
C GLU A 300 -3.77 24.27 -18.94
N SER A 301 -4.24 25.11 -18.04
CA SER A 301 -3.70 26.46 -17.90
C SER A 301 -2.29 26.33 -17.31
N GLU A 302 -1.26 26.57 -18.16
CA GLU A 302 0.16 26.67 -17.76
C GLU A 302 0.38 27.65 -16.60
#